data_0ed02eed0a041b1dcd5dfbf0eaeed9c5
#
_entry.id   0ed02eed0a041b1dcd5dfbf0eaeed9c5
#
_cell.length_a   1.000
_cell.length_b   1.000
_cell.length_c   1.000
_cell.angle_alpha   90.00
_cell.angle_beta   90.00
_cell.angle_gamma   90.00
#
_symmetry.space_group_name_H-M   'P 1'
#
loop_
_entity.id
_entity.type
_entity.pdbx_description
1 polymer ?
#
loop_
_entity_poly.entity_id
_entity_poly.type
_entity_poly.pdbx_seq_one_letter_code
_entity_poly.pdbx_strand_id
1 'polypeptide(L)'
;MRGKFAVGAAMAALATAPCALQAEDFRVELSAPAAKEAPYEGRVILVLAADDKSEPRFQVDASHDAAQVFGIPVEGFRNGQARVVGKDVLGYPGRSLADVPAGTYTVQAVLHKYDTFKLGNGKVVKLPAARGAGQNWRKEPGNIISKPMKVNFDPKRPGEIKVALTEVIGPVEEPKDTEFVRHFKFKSERLSKFWGRDVYMRGHVLVPKDFDKHPEAKYPLAIFHGHFPEDFGGFRTTPPDADIKCEPSKRFKNETCYARTEQQEAYDFYQKWISPDFPRMLIVEIDHSNPYYDDSYAVNSANIGPYGDAITYDFIPALEKKFRGIGQGWARFLYGGSTGGWEALAAQVFYPDEYNGAFAACPDPIDFRQTMVTDIYKDKNAYFWTGPFGKVAKPGKRDYLGHLSHTIEDENRLELVLGDKTRSGGQWDVWEAVYSPMGEDGYPKRIWNKATGEIDPSVAAYWRENYDMRHILERDWQKLAPKLQGKIHIYVGDMDNFYLNNAVYLMEDFLKKAQPAYGGEILYGDRDEHCWNGDPTQPNSIGRLRYNWMYVPKILKRIEAAAPKGADLTSWRYK
;
A
#
# COMPACT_ATOMS: atom_id res chain seq x y z
N MET A 1 -38.05 -23.08 80.13
CA MET A 1 -37.40 -21.82 80.56
C MET A 1 -36.88 -21.13 79.32
N ARG A 2 -37.28 -19.89 79.10
CA ARG A 2 -37.15 -19.15 77.89
C ARG A 2 -35.78 -18.48 77.85
N GLY A 3 -34.93 -18.77 76.84
CA GLY A 3 -33.68 -18.03 76.55
C GLY A 3 -33.86 -17.05 75.41
N LYS A 4 -33.62 -15.78 75.68
CA LYS A 4 -33.69 -14.68 74.68
C LYS A 4 -32.44 -14.63 73.87
N PHE A 5 -32.58 -14.67 72.55
CA PHE A 5 -31.51 -14.34 71.62
C PHE A 5 -31.50 -12.83 71.36
N ALA A 6 -30.35 -12.20 71.62
CA ALA A 6 -30.05 -10.80 71.21
C ALA A 6 -29.44 -10.80 69.86
N VAL A 7 -30.04 -10.08 68.87
CA VAL A 7 -29.51 -9.83 67.54
C VAL A 7 -28.64 -8.59 67.64
N GLY A 8 -27.32 -8.78 67.47
CA GLY A 8 -26.38 -7.68 67.32
C GLY A 8 -26.31 -7.28 65.84
N ALA A 9 -26.68 -6.03 65.50
CA ALA A 9 -26.50 -5.44 64.18
C ALA A 9 -25.04 -5.01 64.03
N ALA A 10 -24.30 -5.69 63.12
CA ALA A 10 -23.00 -5.26 62.72
C ALA A 10 -23.14 -4.19 61.60
N MET A 11 -22.82 -2.95 61.91
CA MET A 11 -22.63 -1.91 60.91
C MET A 11 -21.34 -2.21 60.14
N ALA A 12 -21.46 -2.60 58.85
CA ALA A 12 -20.34 -2.66 57.91
C ALA A 12 -19.98 -1.22 57.53
N ALA A 13 -18.83 -0.74 57.99
CA ALA A 13 -18.21 0.48 57.49
C ALA A 13 -17.71 0.20 56.07
N LEU A 14 -18.37 0.78 55.06
CA LEU A 14 -17.84 0.87 53.70
C LEU A 14 -16.62 1.77 53.76
N ALA A 15 -15.42 1.16 53.75
CA ALA A 15 -14.19 1.85 53.49
C ALA A 15 -14.22 2.26 52.00
N THR A 16 -14.43 3.56 51.76
CA THR A 16 -14.18 4.15 50.46
C THR A 16 -12.68 4.05 50.24
N ALA A 17 -12.26 3.09 49.38
CA ALA A 17 -10.90 3.06 48.89
C ALA A 17 -10.61 4.43 48.20
N PRO A 18 -9.47 5.08 48.48
CA PRO A 18 -9.12 6.29 47.80
C PRO A 18 -9.02 5.95 46.29
N CYS A 19 -9.79 6.66 45.49
CA CYS A 19 -9.65 6.62 44.02
C CYS A 19 -8.20 6.98 43.72
N ALA A 20 -7.42 6.01 43.28
CA ALA A 20 -6.05 6.26 42.88
C ALA A 20 -6.11 7.33 41.78
N LEU A 21 -5.42 8.45 42.02
CA LEU A 21 -5.27 9.52 41.02
C LEU A 21 -4.74 8.87 39.74
N GLN A 22 -5.56 8.82 38.70
CA GLN A 22 -5.17 8.28 37.41
C GLN A 22 -4.23 9.24 36.71
N ALA A 23 -3.26 8.69 35.96
CA ALA A 23 -2.38 9.47 35.10
C ALA A 23 -3.21 10.36 34.14
N GLU A 24 -2.57 11.37 33.53
CA GLU A 24 -3.24 12.25 32.58
C GLU A 24 -3.67 11.47 31.33
N ASP A 25 -4.96 11.38 31.12
CA ASP A 25 -5.58 10.65 30.01
C ASP A 25 -6.11 11.62 28.95
N PHE A 26 -6.24 11.16 27.70
CA PHE A 26 -6.90 11.93 26.64
C PHE A 26 -8.34 11.50 26.47
N ARG A 27 -9.26 12.47 26.56
CA ARG A 27 -10.67 12.30 26.30
C ARG A 27 -11.02 12.82 24.92
N VAL A 28 -11.20 11.91 23.96
CA VAL A 28 -11.60 12.25 22.59
C VAL A 28 -13.10 12.25 22.47
N GLU A 29 -13.69 13.40 22.19
CA GLU A 29 -15.13 13.64 22.13
C GLU A 29 -15.61 13.92 20.71
N LEU A 30 -16.74 13.27 20.31
CA LEU A 30 -17.39 13.54 19.03
C LEU A 30 -18.36 14.71 19.18
N SER A 31 -18.14 15.79 18.42
CA SER A 31 -18.91 17.02 18.47
C SER A 31 -20.00 17.09 17.40
N ALA A 32 -21.08 17.82 17.68
CA ALA A 32 -22.28 17.91 16.86
C ALA A 32 -22.07 18.20 15.36
N PRO A 33 -21.18 19.12 14.92
CA PRO A 33 -21.00 19.38 13.51
C PRO A 33 -20.53 18.15 12.71
N ALA A 34 -19.72 17.28 13.34
CA ALA A 34 -19.17 16.09 12.72
C ALA A 34 -20.00 14.82 12.96
N ALA A 35 -21.06 14.89 13.75
CA ALA A 35 -21.86 13.73 14.18
C ALA A 35 -23.09 13.44 13.30
N LYS A 36 -23.22 14.05 12.12
CA LYS A 36 -24.43 13.97 11.28
C LYS A 36 -24.84 12.55 10.90
N GLU A 37 -23.89 11.68 10.68
CA GLU A 37 -24.10 10.27 10.26
C GLU A 37 -23.90 9.28 11.41
N ALA A 38 -23.74 9.76 12.65
CA ALA A 38 -23.56 8.87 13.80
C ALA A 38 -24.80 7.95 13.98
N PRO A 39 -24.64 6.73 14.52
CA PRO A 39 -23.45 6.21 15.19
C PRO A 39 -22.34 5.78 14.24
N TYR A 40 -21.07 6.00 14.64
CA TYR A 40 -19.91 5.59 13.87
C TYR A 40 -19.28 4.32 14.42
N GLU A 41 -18.78 3.51 13.49
CA GLU A 41 -17.89 2.40 13.73
C GLU A 41 -16.49 2.79 13.24
N GLY A 42 -15.43 2.33 13.90
CA GLY A 42 -14.08 2.63 13.41
C GLY A 42 -13.00 2.58 14.49
N ARG A 43 -12.04 3.46 14.36
CA ARG A 43 -10.92 3.59 15.28
C ARG A 43 -10.63 5.05 15.57
N VAL A 44 -10.51 5.42 16.83
CA VAL A 44 -9.95 6.71 17.22
C VAL A 44 -8.43 6.55 17.26
N ILE A 45 -7.75 7.40 16.50
CA ILE A 45 -6.30 7.49 16.43
C ILE A 45 -5.91 8.84 17.03
N LEU A 46 -5.08 8.83 18.08
CA LEU A 46 -4.56 10.02 18.75
C LEU A 46 -3.08 10.15 18.44
N VAL A 47 -2.65 11.33 18.02
CA VAL A 47 -1.26 11.61 17.64
C VAL A 47 -0.73 12.77 18.48
N LEU A 48 0.47 12.60 19.07
CA LEU A 48 1.21 13.61 19.79
C LEU A 48 2.53 13.87 19.05
N ALA A 49 2.62 15.01 18.38
CA ALA A 49 3.82 15.42 17.65
C ALA A 49 4.69 16.36 18.50
N ALA A 50 6.00 16.18 18.45
CA ALA A 50 6.96 17.02 19.18
C ALA A 50 7.08 18.43 18.58
N ASP A 51 6.67 18.62 17.33
CA ASP A 51 6.71 19.91 16.64
C ASP A 51 5.39 20.21 15.90
N ASP A 52 5.32 21.36 15.24
CA ASP A 52 4.16 21.84 14.48
C ASP A 52 4.50 22.15 13.01
N LYS A 53 5.54 21.50 12.45
CA LYS A 53 5.95 21.66 11.04
C LYS A 53 4.87 21.19 10.06
N SER A 54 4.09 20.20 10.45
CA SER A 54 2.91 19.72 9.75
C SER A 54 1.86 19.28 10.76
N GLU A 55 0.61 19.02 10.31
CA GLU A 55 -0.39 18.45 11.21
C GLU A 55 0.11 17.10 11.78
N PRO A 56 -0.14 16.80 13.07
CA PRO A 56 0.34 15.58 13.72
C PRO A 56 0.05 14.30 12.97
N ARG A 57 -1.14 14.18 12.36
CA ARG A 57 -1.53 12.99 11.58
C ARG A 57 -0.60 12.69 10.40
N PHE A 58 0.19 13.65 9.92
CA PHE A 58 1.14 13.46 8.83
C PHE A 58 2.58 13.17 9.32
N GLN A 59 2.81 13.13 10.64
CA GLN A 59 4.11 12.87 11.23
C GLN A 59 4.26 11.45 11.79
N VAL A 60 3.37 10.52 11.38
CA VAL A 60 3.36 9.12 11.82
C VAL A 60 3.99 8.24 10.75
N ASP A 61 5.06 7.55 11.10
CA ASP A 61 5.71 6.50 10.31
C ASP A 61 6.37 5.46 11.25
N ALA A 62 7.10 4.48 10.71
CA ALA A 62 7.71 3.43 11.52
C ALA A 62 9.08 3.81 12.12
N SER A 63 9.56 5.03 11.94
CA SER A 63 10.81 5.48 12.56
C SER A 63 10.64 5.74 14.05
N HIS A 64 11.74 5.66 14.80
CA HIS A 64 11.70 5.86 16.26
C HIS A 64 11.57 7.32 16.67
N ASP A 65 11.78 8.25 15.75
CA ASP A 65 11.60 9.70 15.92
C ASP A 65 10.25 10.21 15.38
N ALA A 66 9.37 9.31 14.94
CA ALA A 66 8.01 9.65 14.53
C ALA A 66 7.18 10.21 15.70
N ALA A 67 6.07 10.87 15.37
CA ALA A 67 5.10 11.29 16.36
C ALA A 67 4.53 10.09 17.13
N GLN A 68 4.27 10.28 18.44
CA GLN A 68 3.62 9.25 19.26
C GLN A 68 2.19 9.04 18.78
N VAL A 69 1.79 7.80 18.54
CA VAL A 69 0.45 7.46 18.06
C VAL A 69 -0.18 6.35 18.91
N PHE A 70 -1.47 6.50 19.19
CA PHE A 70 -2.28 5.58 19.99
C PHE A 70 -3.60 5.32 19.28
N GLY A 71 -4.11 4.09 19.37
CA GLY A 71 -5.35 3.73 18.69
C GLY A 71 -6.28 2.88 19.54
N ILE A 72 -7.57 3.23 19.57
CA ILE A 72 -8.61 2.47 20.26
C ILE A 72 -9.78 2.20 19.31
N PRO A 73 -10.35 0.99 19.31
CA PRO A 73 -11.56 0.70 18.53
C PRO A 73 -12.77 1.46 19.11
N VAL A 74 -13.68 1.83 18.22
CA VAL A 74 -14.96 2.43 18.64
C VAL A 74 -16.12 1.75 17.91
N GLU A 75 -17.18 1.52 18.68
CA GLU A 75 -18.45 0.99 18.19
C GLU A 75 -19.58 1.88 18.69
N GLY A 76 -20.55 2.14 17.80
CA GLY A 76 -21.72 2.94 18.09
C GLY A 76 -21.41 4.35 18.62
N PHE A 77 -20.35 4.99 18.13
CA PHE A 77 -19.86 6.28 18.63
C PHE A 77 -20.80 7.41 18.21
N ARG A 78 -21.38 8.13 19.19
CA ARG A 78 -22.44 9.12 19.00
C ARG A 78 -22.01 10.51 19.43
N ASN A 79 -22.75 11.51 18.97
CA ASN A 79 -22.60 12.89 19.40
C ASN A 79 -22.61 13.07 20.92
N GLY A 80 -21.68 13.85 21.44
CA GLY A 80 -21.50 14.10 22.87
C GLY A 80 -20.90 12.93 23.65
N GLN A 81 -20.65 11.80 23.00
CA GLN A 81 -19.89 10.71 23.60
C GLN A 81 -18.38 10.97 23.52
N ALA A 82 -17.65 10.43 24.49
CA ALA A 82 -16.21 10.45 24.47
C ALA A 82 -15.63 9.03 24.54
N ARG A 83 -14.40 8.90 24.07
CA ARG A 83 -13.56 7.72 24.25
C ARG A 83 -12.27 8.15 24.92
N VAL A 84 -11.82 7.35 25.87
CA VAL A 84 -10.63 7.66 26.66
C VAL A 84 -9.45 6.87 26.11
N VAL A 85 -8.39 7.60 25.73
CA VAL A 85 -7.08 7.03 25.45
C VAL A 85 -6.29 7.13 26.75
N GLY A 86 -6.32 6.04 27.51
CA GLY A 86 -5.71 5.96 28.84
C GLY A 86 -4.25 5.49 28.79
N LYS A 87 -3.61 5.55 29.94
CA LYS A 87 -2.18 5.28 30.13
C LYS A 87 -1.67 3.95 29.56
N ASP A 88 -2.49 2.90 29.56
CA ASP A 88 -2.11 1.55 29.14
C ASP A 88 -2.48 1.24 27.68
N VAL A 89 -3.00 2.22 26.94
CA VAL A 89 -3.34 2.03 25.51
C VAL A 89 -2.08 1.80 24.70
N LEU A 90 -2.10 0.76 23.87
CA LEU A 90 -0.99 0.43 22.97
C LEU A 90 -0.64 1.61 22.08
N GLY A 91 0.64 1.93 22.01
CA GLY A 91 1.19 3.03 21.25
C GLY A 91 2.42 2.69 20.41
N TYR A 92 2.85 3.66 19.63
CA TYR A 92 4.07 3.65 18.84
C TYR A 92 4.63 5.10 18.72
N PRO A 93 5.95 5.37 18.75
CA PRO A 93 7.06 4.48 19.11
C PRO A 93 7.05 4.06 20.59
N GLY A 94 6.47 4.88 21.50
CA GLY A 94 6.24 4.47 22.89
C GLY A 94 5.29 3.27 22.94
N ARG A 95 5.51 2.35 23.88
CA ARG A 95 4.67 1.15 23.98
C ARG A 95 3.28 1.45 24.53
N SER A 96 3.17 2.51 25.32
CA SER A 96 1.93 3.00 25.90
C SER A 96 1.97 4.51 26.10
N LEU A 97 0.84 5.12 26.44
CA LEU A 97 0.77 6.55 26.75
C LEU A 97 1.61 6.87 28.02
N ALA A 98 1.75 5.91 28.94
CA ALA A 98 2.59 6.05 30.12
C ALA A 98 4.10 6.19 29.81
N ASP A 99 4.54 5.73 28.64
CA ASP A 99 5.94 5.78 28.22
C ASP A 99 6.29 7.09 27.49
N VAL A 100 5.30 7.93 27.21
CA VAL A 100 5.55 9.23 26.54
C VAL A 100 6.25 10.18 27.50
N PRO A 101 7.38 10.77 27.12
CA PRO A 101 8.07 11.76 27.96
C PRO A 101 7.17 12.95 28.29
N ALA A 102 7.31 13.49 29.50
CA ALA A 102 6.65 14.75 29.85
C ALA A 102 7.18 15.87 28.94
N GLY A 103 6.28 16.70 28.39
CA GLY A 103 6.69 17.75 27.46
C GLY A 103 5.52 18.49 26.83
N THR A 104 5.86 19.40 25.92
CA THR A 104 4.87 20.12 25.11
C THR A 104 4.72 19.42 23.77
N TYR A 105 3.48 19.07 23.42
CA TYR A 105 3.14 18.37 22.17
C TYR A 105 2.07 19.14 21.40
N THR A 106 2.10 19.00 20.08
CA THR A 106 0.95 19.31 19.24
C THR A 106 0.14 18.02 19.09
N VAL A 107 -1.13 18.06 19.51
CA VAL A 107 -2.01 16.87 19.58
C VAL A 107 -3.11 16.98 18.54
N GLN A 108 -3.42 15.87 17.90
CA GLN A 108 -4.55 15.73 16.96
C GLN A 108 -5.18 14.35 17.10
N ALA A 109 -6.51 14.28 17.01
CA ALA A 109 -7.25 13.03 16.93
C ALA A 109 -7.89 12.86 15.56
N VAL A 110 -7.98 11.60 15.11
CA VAL A 110 -8.69 11.18 13.89
C VAL A 110 -9.64 10.05 14.25
N LEU A 111 -10.89 10.13 13.83
CA LEU A 111 -11.78 8.99 13.77
C LEU A 111 -11.68 8.38 12.37
N HIS A 112 -10.97 7.27 12.27
CA HIS A 112 -10.90 6.43 11.07
C HIS A 112 -12.20 5.62 10.98
N LYS A 113 -13.09 6.06 10.10
CA LYS A 113 -14.45 5.54 9.99
C LYS A 113 -14.47 4.22 9.22
N TYR A 114 -15.23 3.24 9.73
CA TYR A 114 -15.49 1.97 9.06
C TYR A 114 -16.94 1.89 8.58
N ASP A 115 -17.10 1.34 7.37
CA ASP A 115 -18.40 0.96 6.82
C ASP A 115 -18.67 -0.53 7.04
N THR A 116 -19.94 -0.90 7.07
CA THR A 116 -20.35 -2.31 7.10
C THR A 116 -20.47 -2.84 5.67
N PHE A 117 -19.76 -3.90 5.38
CA PHE A 117 -19.81 -4.62 4.11
C PHE A 117 -20.52 -5.97 4.32
N LYS A 118 -21.51 -6.24 3.50
CA LYS A 118 -22.18 -7.55 3.41
C LYS A 118 -21.63 -8.25 2.18
N LEU A 119 -20.61 -9.07 2.37
CA LEU A 119 -19.91 -9.73 1.29
C LEU A 119 -20.80 -10.71 0.53
N GLY A 120 -20.51 -10.96 -0.75
CA GLY A 120 -21.25 -11.89 -1.60
C GLY A 120 -21.28 -13.34 -1.09
N ASN A 121 -20.37 -13.72 -0.20
CA ASN A 121 -20.36 -15.02 0.48
C ASN A 121 -21.18 -15.05 1.78
N GLY A 122 -21.91 -13.97 2.11
CA GLY A 122 -22.76 -13.85 3.29
C GLY A 122 -22.04 -13.38 4.56
N LYS A 123 -20.72 -13.21 4.56
CA LYS A 123 -19.98 -12.65 5.70
C LYS A 123 -20.25 -11.15 5.84
N VAL A 124 -20.17 -10.66 7.06
CA VAL A 124 -20.34 -9.23 7.37
C VAL A 124 -19.07 -8.73 8.04
N VAL A 125 -18.45 -7.72 7.45
CA VAL A 125 -17.20 -7.13 7.94
C VAL A 125 -17.33 -5.61 8.06
N LYS A 126 -16.58 -5.01 8.98
CA LYS A 126 -16.48 -3.56 9.17
C LYS A 126 -15.10 -3.12 8.73
N LEU A 127 -15.03 -2.36 7.66
CA LEU A 127 -13.77 -1.96 7.02
C LEU A 127 -13.77 -0.47 6.70
N PRO A 128 -12.61 0.17 6.64
CA PRO A 128 -12.49 1.48 6.01
C PRO A 128 -13.02 1.41 4.58
N ALA A 129 -13.75 2.41 4.13
CA ALA A 129 -14.22 2.46 2.75
C ALA A 129 -13.26 3.31 1.92
N ALA A 130 -12.76 2.76 0.81
CA ALA A 130 -12.01 3.54 -0.16
C ALA A 130 -12.94 4.56 -0.84
N ARG A 131 -12.73 5.85 -0.55
CA ARG A 131 -13.54 6.99 -1.07
C ARG A 131 -12.71 7.93 -1.94
N GLY A 132 -11.66 7.41 -2.58
CA GLY A 132 -10.83 8.14 -3.54
C GLY A 132 -9.49 8.64 -3.00
N ALA A 133 -9.19 8.47 -1.70
CA ALA A 133 -7.87 8.73 -1.15
C ALA A 133 -7.11 7.42 -0.83
N GLY A 134 -7.57 6.29 -1.39
CA GLY A 134 -7.09 4.96 -1.07
C GLY A 134 -7.29 4.62 0.41
N GLN A 135 -6.53 3.71 0.98
CA GLN A 135 -6.56 3.39 2.40
C GLN A 135 -5.65 4.30 3.25
N ASN A 136 -5.71 5.59 3.00
CA ASN A 136 -4.94 6.56 3.76
C ASN A 136 -5.79 7.19 4.88
N TRP A 137 -5.76 6.61 6.07
CA TRP A 137 -6.53 7.09 7.23
C TRP A 137 -6.35 8.59 7.51
N ARG A 138 -5.20 9.17 7.12
CA ARG A 138 -4.87 10.59 7.31
C ARG A 138 -5.71 11.52 6.44
N LYS A 139 -6.11 11.07 5.26
CA LYS A 139 -6.76 11.87 4.21
C LYS A 139 -8.12 11.34 3.77
N GLU A 140 -8.51 10.14 4.19
CA GLU A 140 -9.71 9.45 3.68
C GLU A 140 -10.97 10.30 3.89
N PRO A 141 -11.73 10.61 2.83
CA PRO A 141 -12.98 11.34 2.93
C PRO A 141 -13.97 10.69 3.87
N GLY A 142 -14.64 11.52 4.67
CA GLY A 142 -15.60 11.06 5.67
C GLY A 142 -14.98 10.69 7.01
N ASN A 143 -13.65 10.58 7.13
CA ASN A 143 -12.98 10.53 8.42
C ASN A 143 -13.17 11.87 9.15
N ILE A 144 -13.15 11.82 10.48
CA ILE A 144 -13.40 12.99 11.31
C ILE A 144 -12.11 13.34 12.05
N ILE A 145 -11.76 14.61 12.05
CA ILE A 145 -10.54 15.11 12.66
C ILE A 145 -10.82 16.18 13.72
N SER A 146 -9.91 16.28 14.68
CA SER A 146 -9.80 17.45 15.53
C SER A 146 -8.89 18.51 14.89
N LYS A 147 -9.02 19.76 15.32
CA LYS A 147 -7.96 20.74 15.09
C LYS A 147 -6.72 20.37 15.88
N PRO A 148 -5.50 20.59 15.36
CA PRO A 148 -4.27 20.49 16.14
C PRO A 148 -4.31 21.45 17.32
N MET A 149 -3.85 21.00 18.50
CA MET A 149 -3.79 21.81 19.71
C MET A 149 -2.49 21.57 20.50
N LYS A 150 -1.89 22.63 21.04
CA LYS A 150 -0.70 22.51 21.90
C LYS A 150 -1.14 22.14 23.32
N VAL A 151 -0.48 21.15 23.89
CA VAL A 151 -0.72 20.67 25.26
C VAL A 151 0.60 20.44 25.98
N ASN A 152 0.60 20.66 27.29
CA ASN A 152 1.67 20.23 28.19
C ASN A 152 1.25 18.91 28.81
N PHE A 153 1.81 17.82 28.34
CA PHE A 153 1.48 16.46 28.78
C PHE A 153 2.51 15.92 29.77
N ASP A 154 2.04 15.30 30.84
CA ASP A 154 2.86 14.58 31.81
C ASP A 154 2.14 13.28 32.23
N PRO A 155 2.66 12.09 31.86
CA PRO A 155 2.02 10.81 32.17
C PRO A 155 1.94 10.51 33.66
N LYS A 156 2.65 11.27 34.50
CA LYS A 156 2.64 11.13 35.98
C LYS A 156 1.66 12.08 36.67
N ARG A 157 1.19 13.10 35.96
CA ARG A 157 0.25 14.07 36.50
C ARG A 157 -1.18 13.53 36.33
N PRO A 158 -2.03 13.54 37.38
CA PRO A 158 -3.44 13.19 37.22
C PRO A 158 -4.18 14.29 36.46
N GLY A 159 -5.02 13.89 35.53
CA GLY A 159 -5.82 14.84 34.77
C GLY A 159 -6.50 14.26 33.55
N GLU A 160 -7.17 15.11 32.80
CA GLU A 160 -7.85 14.78 31.56
C GLU A 160 -7.63 15.91 30.53
N ILE A 161 -7.16 15.56 29.35
CA ILE A 161 -7.01 16.49 28.21
C ILE A 161 -8.14 16.20 27.23
N LYS A 162 -8.99 17.17 26.95
CA LYS A 162 -10.11 17.05 26.02
C LYS A 162 -9.69 17.38 24.60
N VAL A 163 -10.01 16.47 23.65
CA VAL A 163 -9.77 16.62 22.22
C VAL A 163 -11.10 16.44 21.50
N ALA A 164 -11.57 17.48 20.78
CA ALA A 164 -12.87 17.44 20.11
C ALA A 164 -12.72 17.12 18.61
N LEU A 165 -13.40 16.07 18.16
CA LEU A 165 -13.56 15.72 16.74
C LEU A 165 -14.65 16.63 16.15
N THR A 166 -14.27 17.58 15.30
CA THR A 166 -15.15 18.67 14.85
C THR A 166 -15.29 18.79 13.34
N GLU A 167 -14.35 18.24 12.58
CA GLU A 167 -14.25 18.43 11.14
C GLU A 167 -14.32 17.11 10.39
N VAL A 168 -15.10 17.06 9.32
CA VAL A 168 -15.18 15.90 8.41
C VAL A 168 -14.26 16.18 7.23
N ILE A 169 -13.39 15.22 6.89
CA ILE A 169 -12.55 15.33 5.69
C ILE A 169 -13.48 15.30 4.47
N GLY A 170 -13.34 16.33 3.61
CA GLY A 170 -14.16 16.49 2.41
C GLY A 170 -13.87 15.43 1.33
N PRO A 171 -14.75 15.34 0.32
CA PRO A 171 -14.56 14.43 -0.80
C PRO A 171 -13.32 14.80 -1.63
N VAL A 172 -12.72 13.81 -2.27
CA VAL A 172 -11.69 14.02 -3.30
C VAL A 172 -12.39 14.55 -4.56
N GLU A 173 -11.83 15.58 -5.18
CA GLU A 173 -12.32 16.07 -6.45
C GLU A 173 -12.09 15.05 -7.56
N GLU A 174 -13.09 14.84 -8.42
CA GLU A 174 -12.93 14.00 -9.60
C GLU A 174 -11.94 14.69 -10.56
N PRO A 175 -10.93 13.97 -11.05
CA PRO A 175 -9.92 14.56 -11.94
C PRO A 175 -10.54 14.95 -13.30
N LYS A 176 -9.97 15.96 -13.94
CA LYS A 176 -10.44 16.48 -15.22
C LYS A 176 -9.55 15.99 -16.35
N ASP A 177 -10.18 15.64 -17.47
CA ASP A 177 -9.45 15.31 -18.68
C ASP A 177 -8.64 16.51 -19.20
N THR A 178 -7.43 16.21 -19.66
CA THR A 178 -6.55 17.16 -20.36
C THR A 178 -6.37 16.73 -21.81
N GLU A 179 -5.53 17.42 -22.57
CA GLU A 179 -5.17 16.98 -23.93
C GLU A 179 -4.55 15.57 -23.95
N PHE A 180 -3.72 15.25 -22.96
CA PHE A 180 -2.97 14.00 -22.91
C PHE A 180 -3.47 12.99 -21.89
N VAL A 181 -3.97 13.44 -20.75
CA VAL A 181 -4.47 12.56 -19.69
C VAL A 181 -5.99 12.52 -19.73
N ARG A 182 -6.52 11.30 -19.87
CA ARG A 182 -7.96 11.01 -19.83
C ARG A 182 -8.26 10.13 -18.63
N HIS A 183 -9.47 10.22 -18.10
CA HIS A 183 -9.90 9.43 -16.95
C HIS A 183 -10.94 8.41 -17.38
N PHE A 184 -10.77 7.21 -16.86
CA PHE A 184 -11.66 6.09 -17.15
C PHE A 184 -12.21 5.53 -15.85
N LYS A 185 -13.53 5.49 -15.74
CA LYS A 185 -14.26 4.91 -14.62
C LYS A 185 -15.12 3.76 -15.13
N PHE A 186 -15.01 2.61 -14.49
CA PHE A 186 -15.64 1.37 -14.91
C PHE A 186 -16.28 0.68 -13.72
N LYS A 187 -17.58 0.37 -13.79
CA LYS A 187 -18.26 -0.43 -12.77
C LYS A 187 -17.90 -1.90 -12.98
N SER A 188 -17.28 -2.51 -11.98
CA SER A 188 -16.98 -3.94 -12.02
C SER A 188 -18.10 -4.76 -11.39
N GLU A 189 -18.81 -5.53 -12.20
CA GLU A 189 -19.85 -6.43 -11.70
C GLU A 189 -19.27 -7.57 -10.85
N ARG A 190 -18.06 -8.06 -11.17
CA ARG A 190 -17.36 -9.08 -10.38
C ARG A 190 -17.07 -8.60 -8.96
N LEU A 191 -16.46 -7.42 -8.86
CA LEU A 191 -16.11 -6.82 -7.57
C LEU A 191 -17.35 -6.37 -6.81
N SER A 192 -18.37 -5.83 -7.50
CA SER A 192 -19.63 -5.44 -6.88
C SER A 192 -20.34 -6.64 -6.25
N LYS A 193 -20.33 -7.80 -6.92
CA LYS A 193 -20.85 -9.04 -6.37
C LYS A 193 -20.07 -9.51 -5.14
N PHE A 194 -18.76 -9.40 -5.17
CA PHE A 194 -17.91 -9.79 -4.02
C PHE A 194 -18.17 -8.89 -2.81
N TRP A 195 -18.14 -7.57 -3.02
CA TRP A 195 -18.26 -6.58 -1.92
C TRP A 195 -19.70 -6.31 -1.47
N GLY A 196 -20.71 -6.82 -2.21
CA GLY A 196 -22.13 -6.59 -1.91
C GLY A 196 -22.59 -5.15 -2.08
N ARG A 197 -21.86 -4.36 -2.87
CA ARG A 197 -22.15 -2.96 -3.21
C ARG A 197 -21.50 -2.60 -4.54
N ASP A 198 -21.93 -1.50 -5.17
CA ASP A 198 -21.30 -1.02 -6.38
C ASP A 198 -19.82 -0.70 -6.14
N VAL A 199 -18.94 -1.30 -6.96
CA VAL A 199 -17.51 -1.07 -6.96
C VAL A 199 -17.08 -0.57 -8.33
N TYR A 200 -16.33 0.52 -8.32
CA TYR A 200 -15.79 1.14 -9.52
C TYR A 200 -14.27 1.06 -9.50
N MET A 201 -13.70 0.58 -10.59
CA MET A 201 -12.29 0.71 -10.91
C MET A 201 -12.08 1.99 -11.72
N ARG A 202 -10.95 2.60 -11.57
CA ARG A 202 -10.57 3.82 -12.30
C ARG A 202 -9.22 3.64 -12.95
N GLY A 203 -8.91 4.49 -13.92
CA GLY A 203 -7.58 4.55 -14.53
C GLY A 203 -7.33 5.92 -15.12
N HIS A 204 -6.11 6.39 -14.96
CA HIS A 204 -5.57 7.53 -15.66
C HIS A 204 -4.95 7.01 -16.95
N VAL A 205 -5.37 7.53 -18.10
CA VAL A 205 -4.97 7.05 -19.41
C VAL A 205 -4.20 8.15 -20.13
N LEU A 206 -2.91 7.93 -20.35
CA LEU A 206 -2.09 8.80 -21.18
C LEU A 206 -2.30 8.42 -22.64
N VAL A 207 -2.84 9.35 -23.42
CA VAL A 207 -3.07 9.19 -24.85
C VAL A 207 -1.95 9.86 -25.66
N PRO A 208 -1.59 9.31 -26.84
CA PRO A 208 -0.51 9.88 -27.63
C PRO A 208 -0.89 11.24 -28.25
N LYS A 209 0.14 11.97 -28.69
CA LYS A 209 -0.03 13.21 -29.46
C LYS A 209 -0.96 12.96 -30.65
N ASP A 210 -1.84 13.92 -30.92
CA ASP A 210 -2.80 13.89 -32.04
C ASP A 210 -3.79 12.71 -31.99
N PHE A 211 -4.01 12.13 -30.80
CA PHE A 211 -4.91 11.00 -30.58
C PHE A 211 -6.29 11.18 -31.25
N ASP A 212 -6.90 12.35 -31.08
CA ASP A 212 -8.24 12.60 -31.62
C ASP A 212 -8.26 12.88 -33.15
N LYS A 213 -7.08 13.14 -33.76
CA LYS A 213 -6.95 13.34 -35.20
C LYS A 213 -6.77 12.04 -36.00
N HIS A 214 -6.50 10.94 -35.29
CA HIS A 214 -6.26 9.61 -35.89
C HIS A 214 -7.28 8.59 -35.37
N PRO A 215 -8.59 8.74 -35.68
CA PRO A 215 -9.65 7.88 -35.13
C PRO A 215 -9.56 6.41 -35.57
N GLU A 216 -8.85 6.12 -36.68
CA GLU A 216 -8.61 4.79 -37.21
C GLU A 216 -7.46 4.03 -36.53
N ALA A 217 -6.54 4.76 -35.87
CA ALA A 217 -5.36 4.15 -35.26
C ALA A 217 -5.73 3.29 -34.05
N LYS A 218 -5.04 2.15 -33.91
CA LYS A 218 -5.15 1.26 -32.75
C LYS A 218 -3.79 1.14 -32.07
N TYR A 219 -3.75 1.25 -30.77
CA TYR A 219 -2.54 1.46 -30.01
C TYR A 219 -2.15 0.24 -29.17
N PRO A 220 -0.84 -0.07 -29.06
CA PRO A 220 -0.33 -0.92 -27.99
C PRO A 220 -0.65 -0.29 -26.63
N LEU A 221 -0.80 -1.13 -25.61
CA LEU A 221 -1.11 -0.71 -24.24
C LEU A 221 0.03 -1.08 -23.29
N ALA A 222 0.56 -0.11 -22.58
CA ALA A 222 1.39 -0.33 -21.41
C ALA A 222 0.59 -0.04 -20.15
N ILE A 223 0.68 -0.92 -19.17
CA ILE A 223 -0.07 -0.86 -17.92
C ILE A 223 0.92 -0.63 -16.80
N PHE A 224 0.84 0.54 -16.20
CA PHE A 224 1.59 0.88 -15.02
C PHE A 224 0.83 0.44 -13.78
N HIS A 225 1.47 -0.38 -12.98
CA HIS A 225 0.99 -0.79 -11.68
C HIS A 225 1.67 0.01 -10.58
N GLY A 226 0.91 0.43 -9.58
CA GLY A 226 1.39 1.19 -8.44
C GLY A 226 0.25 1.47 -7.47
N HIS A 227 0.57 2.05 -6.31
CA HIS A 227 -0.42 2.24 -5.25
C HIS A 227 -1.57 3.14 -5.69
N PHE A 228 -1.27 4.39 -6.03
CA PHE A 228 -2.30 5.35 -6.45
C PHE A 228 -1.94 5.92 -7.81
N PRO A 229 -2.93 6.11 -8.70
CA PRO A 229 -2.71 6.89 -9.89
C PRO A 229 -2.43 8.34 -9.51
N GLU A 230 -1.36 8.90 -10.06
CA GLU A 230 -0.89 10.25 -9.76
C GLU A 230 -0.71 11.08 -11.03
N ASP A 231 -1.58 10.92 -12.03
CA ASP A 231 -1.46 11.52 -13.36
C ASP A 231 -0.04 11.37 -13.92
N PHE A 232 0.48 10.14 -13.88
CA PHE A 232 1.82 9.78 -14.34
C PHE A 232 2.94 10.54 -13.61
N GLY A 233 2.81 10.67 -12.29
CA GLY A 233 3.81 11.34 -11.45
C GLY A 233 3.88 12.85 -11.68
N GLY A 234 2.76 13.47 -12.04
CA GLY A 234 2.68 14.89 -12.32
C GLY A 234 3.10 15.24 -13.74
N PHE A 235 2.73 14.40 -14.73
CA PHE A 235 2.94 14.67 -16.17
C PHE A 235 2.60 16.11 -16.52
N ARG A 236 3.58 16.83 -17.09
CA ARG A 236 3.45 18.27 -17.32
C ARG A 236 3.95 18.68 -18.70
N THR A 237 3.28 19.65 -19.30
CA THR A 237 3.60 20.17 -20.63
C THR A 237 4.48 21.42 -20.58
N THR A 238 4.84 21.89 -19.38
CA THR A 238 5.67 23.09 -19.17
C THR A 238 6.98 22.74 -18.43
N PRO A 239 8.05 23.50 -18.61
CA PRO A 239 9.28 23.35 -17.82
C PRO A 239 9.03 23.45 -16.30
N PRO A 240 9.98 23.04 -15.44
CA PRO A 240 9.87 23.24 -14.02
C PRO A 240 9.54 24.68 -13.62
N ASP A 241 8.77 24.83 -12.55
CA ASP A 241 8.38 26.14 -12.05
C ASP A 241 9.61 26.94 -11.61
N ALA A 242 9.67 28.21 -11.97
CA ALA A 242 10.85 29.06 -11.72
C ALA A 242 11.09 29.31 -10.22
N ASP A 243 9.99 29.33 -9.44
CA ASP A 243 9.96 29.65 -8.01
C ASP A 243 9.91 28.43 -7.10
N ILE A 244 10.23 27.24 -7.63
CA ILE A 244 10.18 25.99 -6.88
C ILE A 244 11.12 26.07 -5.65
N LYS A 245 10.56 25.77 -4.48
CA LYS A 245 11.34 25.66 -3.25
C LYS A 245 12.13 24.36 -3.26
N CYS A 246 13.44 24.49 -3.26
CA CYS A 246 14.35 23.37 -3.20
C CYS A 246 14.61 22.96 -1.76
N GLU A 247 14.26 21.73 -1.42
CA GLU A 247 14.64 21.09 -0.17
C GLU A 247 15.45 19.83 -0.50
N PRO A 248 16.52 19.54 0.26
CA PRO A 248 17.28 18.30 0.10
C PRO A 248 16.35 17.09 0.32
N SER A 249 16.49 16.08 -0.52
CA SER A 249 15.74 14.84 -0.34
C SER A 249 16.17 14.14 0.95
N LYS A 250 15.20 13.76 1.78
CA LYS A 250 15.46 12.92 2.95
C LYS A 250 15.83 11.48 2.54
N ARG A 251 15.35 11.03 1.38
CA ARG A 251 15.56 9.69 0.85
C ARG A 251 16.80 9.61 -0.03
N PHE A 252 17.00 10.59 -0.91
CA PHE A 252 18.09 10.62 -1.89
C PHE A 252 19.08 11.72 -1.49
N LYS A 253 20.04 11.38 -0.64
CA LYS A 253 20.98 12.35 -0.02
C LYS A 253 21.79 13.17 -1.02
N ASN A 254 21.96 12.70 -2.25
CA ASN A 254 22.67 13.41 -3.31
C ASN A 254 21.75 14.37 -4.09
N GLU A 255 20.45 14.33 -3.87
CA GLU A 255 19.48 15.18 -4.55
C GLU A 255 19.18 16.42 -3.71
N THR A 256 19.64 17.56 -4.18
CA THR A 256 19.53 18.84 -3.47
C THR A 256 18.22 19.57 -3.70
N CYS A 257 17.51 19.22 -4.78
CA CYS A 257 16.22 19.82 -5.14
C CYS A 257 15.30 18.77 -5.78
N TYR A 258 14.83 17.85 -4.97
CA TYR A 258 14.05 16.70 -5.43
C TYR A 258 12.80 17.10 -6.24
N ALA A 259 12.03 18.08 -5.76
CA ALA A 259 10.83 18.54 -6.46
C ALA A 259 11.14 19.13 -7.86
N ARG A 260 12.31 19.77 -8.04
CA ARG A 260 12.72 20.25 -9.37
C ARG A 260 13.07 19.08 -10.29
N THR A 261 13.76 18.07 -9.78
CA THR A 261 14.11 16.87 -10.55
C THR A 261 12.86 16.13 -11.00
N GLU A 262 11.86 15.96 -10.14
CA GLU A 262 10.58 15.35 -10.51
C GLU A 262 9.89 16.15 -11.61
N GLN A 263 9.79 17.47 -11.48
CA GLN A 263 9.16 18.30 -12.50
C GLN A 263 9.95 18.29 -13.82
N GLN A 264 11.29 18.23 -13.76
CA GLN A 264 12.13 18.14 -14.97
C GLN A 264 11.92 16.79 -15.67
N GLU A 265 11.94 15.69 -14.96
CA GLU A 265 11.68 14.37 -15.54
C GLU A 265 10.27 14.28 -16.15
N ALA A 266 9.27 14.88 -15.48
CA ALA A 266 7.92 14.97 -16.01
C ALA A 266 7.86 15.74 -17.34
N TYR A 267 8.56 16.87 -17.42
CA TYR A 267 8.64 17.66 -18.65
C TYR A 267 9.47 16.96 -19.75
N ASP A 268 10.58 16.32 -19.41
CA ASP A 268 11.40 15.56 -20.34
C ASP A 268 10.62 14.37 -20.92
N PHE A 269 9.79 13.72 -20.10
CA PHE A 269 8.88 12.69 -20.58
C PHE A 269 7.86 13.25 -21.58
N TYR A 270 7.24 14.40 -21.29
CA TYR A 270 6.36 15.07 -22.25
C TYR A 270 7.05 15.36 -23.58
N GLN A 271 8.28 15.91 -23.54
CA GLN A 271 9.04 16.20 -24.77
C GLN A 271 9.30 14.92 -25.59
N LYS A 272 9.60 13.80 -24.92
CA LYS A 272 9.73 12.49 -25.59
C LYS A 272 8.38 12.02 -26.12
N TRP A 273 7.32 12.12 -25.34
CA TRP A 273 5.96 11.65 -25.67
C TRP A 273 5.41 12.28 -26.95
N ILE A 274 5.69 13.56 -27.17
CA ILE A 274 5.26 14.28 -28.38
C ILE A 274 6.23 14.18 -29.55
N SER A 275 7.42 13.65 -29.32
CA SER A 275 8.45 13.50 -30.37
C SER A 275 7.95 12.62 -31.52
N PRO A 276 8.28 12.95 -32.79
CA PRO A 276 7.90 12.12 -33.94
C PRO A 276 8.54 10.73 -33.93
N ASP A 277 9.64 10.56 -33.20
CA ASP A 277 10.36 9.28 -33.09
C ASP A 277 9.85 8.39 -31.97
N PHE A 278 9.02 8.92 -31.07
CA PHE A 278 8.41 8.14 -29.99
C PHE A 278 7.17 7.38 -30.51
N PRO A 279 7.04 6.08 -30.25
CA PRO A 279 5.90 5.31 -30.74
C PRO A 279 4.60 5.81 -30.10
N ARG A 280 3.53 5.84 -30.87
CA ARG A 280 2.21 6.19 -30.34
C ARG A 280 1.64 4.98 -29.62
N MET A 281 1.37 5.09 -28.35
CA MET A 281 0.86 4.03 -27.50
C MET A 281 -0.04 4.60 -26.41
N LEU A 282 -0.80 3.76 -25.77
CA LEU A 282 -1.53 4.10 -24.55
C LEU A 282 -0.71 3.69 -23.33
N ILE A 283 -0.76 4.50 -22.29
CA ILE A 283 -0.33 4.07 -20.96
C ILE A 283 -1.51 4.24 -20.01
N VAL A 284 -1.75 3.26 -19.13
CA VAL A 284 -2.75 3.37 -18.08
C VAL A 284 -2.12 3.18 -16.71
N GLU A 285 -2.40 4.09 -15.78
CA GLU A 285 -2.25 3.88 -14.34
C GLU A 285 -3.60 3.43 -13.79
N ILE A 286 -3.64 2.29 -13.12
CA ILE A 286 -4.89 1.73 -12.60
C ILE A 286 -5.08 2.13 -11.14
N ASP A 287 -6.27 2.67 -10.80
CA ASP A 287 -6.75 2.80 -9.43
C ASP A 287 -7.64 1.59 -9.13
N HIS A 288 -7.10 0.67 -8.35
CA HIS A 288 -7.80 -0.53 -7.89
C HIS A 288 -7.82 -0.65 -6.36
N SER A 289 -7.94 0.51 -5.72
CA SER A 289 -8.10 0.65 -4.27
C SER A 289 -9.25 -0.21 -3.74
N ASN A 290 -9.06 -0.75 -2.56
CA ASN A 290 -10.05 -1.57 -1.87
C ASN A 290 -10.12 -1.23 -0.38
N PRO A 291 -11.09 -1.77 0.39
CA PRO A 291 -11.24 -1.43 1.79
C PRO A 291 -10.07 -1.82 2.71
N TYR A 292 -9.15 -2.64 2.27
CA TYR A 292 -7.96 -3.01 3.05
C TYR A 292 -6.73 -2.17 2.71
N TYR A 293 -6.61 -1.74 1.44
CA TYR A 293 -5.41 -1.05 0.98
C TYR A 293 -5.66 -0.16 -0.25
N ASP A 294 -4.63 0.57 -0.65
CA ASP A 294 -4.66 1.48 -1.78
C ASP A 294 -4.56 0.79 -3.15
N ASP A 295 -4.22 -0.48 -3.17
CA ASP A 295 -4.31 -1.32 -4.36
C ASP A 295 -4.71 -2.76 -4.03
N SER A 296 -4.90 -3.58 -5.04
CA SER A 296 -5.38 -4.96 -4.91
C SER A 296 -4.31 -6.01 -5.15
N TYR A 297 -3.05 -5.62 -5.38
CA TYR A 297 -1.99 -6.50 -5.88
C TYR A 297 -2.33 -7.18 -7.22
N ALA A 298 -3.32 -6.67 -7.94
CA ALA A 298 -3.77 -7.15 -9.26
C ALA A 298 -4.05 -8.67 -9.35
N VAL A 299 -4.39 -9.33 -8.25
CA VAL A 299 -4.66 -10.76 -8.18
C VAL A 299 -6.05 -11.09 -7.63
N ASN A 300 -6.50 -12.31 -7.85
CA ASN A 300 -7.67 -12.83 -7.17
C ASN A 300 -7.32 -13.20 -5.74
N SER A 301 -8.08 -12.68 -4.77
CA SER A 301 -7.85 -12.90 -3.35
C SER A 301 -9.13 -13.30 -2.63
N ALA A 302 -8.99 -14.16 -1.62
CA ALA A 302 -10.11 -14.57 -0.78
C ALA A 302 -10.74 -13.41 -0.01
N ASN A 303 -9.96 -12.39 0.35
CA ASN A 303 -10.40 -11.30 1.22
C ASN A 303 -10.69 -9.99 0.45
N ILE A 304 -10.02 -9.79 -0.69
CA ILE A 304 -10.14 -8.55 -1.47
C ILE A 304 -11.10 -8.74 -2.66
N GLY A 305 -11.20 -9.96 -3.18
CA GLY A 305 -12.03 -10.29 -4.32
C GLY A 305 -11.25 -10.56 -5.60
N PRO A 306 -11.94 -10.81 -6.71
CA PRO A 306 -11.34 -11.26 -7.98
C PRO A 306 -10.77 -10.08 -8.79
N TYR A 307 -9.83 -9.30 -8.23
CA TYR A 307 -9.25 -8.15 -8.92
C TYR A 307 -8.40 -8.54 -10.13
N GLY A 308 -7.66 -9.65 -10.07
CA GLY A 308 -6.90 -10.12 -11.22
C GLY A 308 -7.78 -10.35 -12.45
N ASP A 309 -8.89 -11.06 -12.27
CA ASP A 309 -9.88 -11.27 -13.33
C ASP A 309 -10.58 -9.97 -13.74
N ALA A 310 -10.93 -9.12 -12.77
CA ALA A 310 -11.61 -7.85 -13.06
C ALA A 310 -10.73 -6.90 -13.87
N ILE A 311 -9.43 -6.83 -13.57
CA ILE A 311 -8.47 -6.04 -14.34
C ILE A 311 -8.31 -6.63 -15.75
N THR A 312 -7.97 -7.92 -15.82
CA THR A 312 -7.54 -8.55 -17.06
C THR A 312 -8.68 -8.75 -18.06
N TYR A 313 -9.85 -9.16 -17.59
CA TYR A 313 -10.96 -9.58 -18.45
C TYR A 313 -12.11 -8.58 -18.56
N ASP A 314 -12.21 -7.61 -17.62
CA ASP A 314 -13.31 -6.65 -17.66
C ASP A 314 -12.78 -5.22 -17.91
N PHE A 315 -11.88 -4.71 -17.05
CA PHE A 315 -11.41 -3.31 -17.09
C PHE A 315 -10.55 -3.00 -18.32
N ILE A 316 -9.49 -3.78 -18.57
CA ILE A 316 -8.58 -3.55 -19.69
C ILE A 316 -9.30 -3.65 -21.04
N PRO A 317 -10.13 -4.68 -21.33
CA PRO A 317 -10.89 -4.73 -22.57
C PRO A 317 -11.85 -3.56 -22.75
N ALA A 318 -12.52 -3.11 -21.69
CA ALA A 318 -13.40 -1.95 -21.75
C ALA A 318 -12.63 -0.65 -22.02
N LEU A 319 -11.46 -0.48 -21.40
CA LEU A 319 -10.55 0.64 -21.63
C LEU A 319 -10.04 0.64 -23.08
N GLU A 320 -9.54 -0.49 -23.58
CA GLU A 320 -9.06 -0.62 -24.96
C GLU A 320 -10.16 -0.33 -25.99
N LYS A 321 -11.38 -0.78 -25.73
CA LYS A 321 -12.54 -0.44 -26.57
C LYS A 321 -12.79 1.07 -26.61
N LYS A 322 -12.69 1.76 -25.47
CA LYS A 322 -12.89 3.20 -25.39
C LYS A 322 -11.76 4.00 -26.03
N PHE A 323 -10.51 3.60 -25.77
CA PHE A 323 -9.32 4.33 -26.19
C PHE A 323 -8.60 3.71 -27.41
N ARG A 324 -9.26 2.83 -28.13
CA ARG A 324 -8.74 2.23 -29.37
C ARG A 324 -7.43 1.43 -29.15
N GLY A 325 -7.34 0.66 -28.07
CA GLY A 325 -6.29 -0.33 -27.91
C GLY A 325 -6.38 -1.43 -28.96
N ILE A 326 -5.26 -2.11 -29.22
CA ILE A 326 -5.22 -3.28 -30.14
C ILE A 326 -6.10 -4.41 -29.61
N GLY A 327 -6.26 -4.55 -28.31
CA GLY A 327 -7.19 -5.50 -27.69
C GLY A 327 -6.68 -6.95 -27.69
N GLN A 328 -5.38 -7.16 -27.78
CA GLN A 328 -4.78 -8.50 -27.82
C GLN A 328 -3.54 -8.59 -26.93
N GLY A 329 -3.33 -9.75 -26.31
CA GLY A 329 -2.26 -9.95 -25.33
C GLY A 329 -0.85 -9.65 -25.85
N TRP A 330 -0.58 -9.91 -27.14
CA TRP A 330 0.73 -9.60 -27.74
C TRP A 330 1.08 -8.11 -27.75
N ALA A 331 0.10 -7.23 -27.60
CA ALA A 331 0.25 -5.77 -27.59
C ALA A 331 0.06 -5.14 -26.21
N ARG A 332 -0.02 -5.92 -25.12
CA ARG A 332 -0.16 -5.47 -23.74
C ARG A 332 1.10 -5.74 -22.94
N PHE A 333 1.56 -4.74 -22.20
CA PHE A 333 2.78 -4.81 -21.39
C PHE A 333 2.51 -4.28 -19.99
N LEU A 334 3.27 -4.79 -19.02
CA LEU A 334 3.11 -4.53 -17.60
C LEU A 334 4.42 -3.94 -17.05
N TYR A 335 4.33 -2.95 -16.20
CA TYR A 335 5.49 -2.43 -15.50
C TYR A 335 5.09 -1.76 -14.19
N GLY A 336 6.04 -1.64 -13.26
CA GLY A 336 5.86 -0.99 -11.99
C GLY A 336 7.04 -1.20 -11.06
N GLY A 337 7.02 -0.55 -9.92
CA GLY A 337 8.04 -0.65 -8.89
C GLY A 337 7.43 -1.05 -7.54
N SER A 338 8.20 -1.77 -6.70
CA SER A 338 7.77 -2.22 -5.38
C SER A 338 6.53 -3.13 -5.49
N THR A 339 5.44 -2.78 -4.84
CA THR A 339 4.12 -3.42 -5.02
C THR A 339 3.77 -3.54 -6.50
N GLY A 340 3.90 -2.45 -7.28
CA GLY A 340 3.61 -2.48 -8.72
C GLY A 340 4.54 -3.38 -9.53
N GLY A 341 5.77 -3.58 -9.08
CA GLY A 341 6.69 -4.57 -9.67
C GLY A 341 6.21 -6.01 -9.43
N TRP A 342 5.72 -6.29 -8.23
CA TRP A 342 5.10 -7.57 -7.90
C TRP A 342 3.82 -7.79 -8.72
N GLU A 343 2.96 -6.79 -8.82
CA GLU A 343 1.71 -6.83 -9.59
C GLU A 343 1.96 -7.09 -11.07
N ALA A 344 2.92 -6.39 -11.67
CA ALA A 344 3.30 -6.60 -13.07
C ALA A 344 3.78 -8.04 -13.31
N LEU A 345 4.61 -8.57 -12.42
CA LEU A 345 5.08 -9.95 -12.52
C LEU A 345 3.95 -10.95 -12.28
N ALA A 346 3.10 -10.73 -11.27
CA ALA A 346 1.96 -11.59 -10.96
C ALA A 346 0.96 -11.66 -12.13
N ALA A 347 0.59 -10.51 -12.69
CA ALA A 347 -0.32 -10.48 -13.84
C ALA A 347 0.27 -11.25 -15.03
N GLN A 348 1.59 -11.10 -15.30
CA GLN A 348 2.24 -11.86 -16.37
C GLN A 348 2.27 -13.37 -16.10
N VAL A 349 2.48 -13.79 -14.87
CA VAL A 349 2.56 -15.21 -14.50
C VAL A 349 1.18 -15.87 -14.46
N PHE A 350 0.18 -15.20 -13.89
CA PHE A 350 -1.16 -15.75 -13.74
C PHE A 350 -2.00 -15.66 -15.02
N TYR A 351 -1.71 -14.67 -15.88
CA TYR A 351 -2.42 -14.43 -17.16
C TYR A 351 -1.44 -14.40 -18.35
N PRO A 352 -0.65 -15.48 -18.56
CA PRO A 352 0.51 -15.44 -19.47
C PRO A 352 0.17 -15.24 -20.95
N ASP A 353 -1.06 -15.50 -21.35
CA ASP A 353 -1.54 -15.31 -22.73
C ASP A 353 -2.09 -13.88 -22.96
N GLU A 354 -2.43 -13.16 -21.87
CA GLU A 354 -3.04 -11.84 -21.93
C GLU A 354 -2.02 -10.70 -21.97
N TYR A 355 -0.74 -11.00 -21.67
CA TYR A 355 0.35 -10.01 -21.61
C TYR A 355 1.61 -10.51 -22.29
N ASN A 356 2.40 -9.60 -22.84
CA ASN A 356 3.60 -9.90 -23.64
C ASN A 356 4.91 -9.40 -23.00
N GLY A 357 4.92 -9.06 -21.75
CA GLY A 357 6.13 -8.69 -21.02
C GLY A 357 5.82 -7.92 -19.74
N ALA A 358 6.51 -8.28 -18.66
CA ALA A 358 6.50 -7.58 -17.39
C ALA A 358 7.90 -7.02 -17.09
N PHE A 359 7.96 -5.75 -16.72
CA PHE A 359 9.15 -5.02 -16.31
C PHE A 359 8.99 -4.65 -14.84
N ALA A 360 9.46 -5.52 -13.95
CA ALA A 360 9.26 -5.45 -12.51
C ALA A 360 10.49 -4.83 -11.84
N ALA A 361 10.38 -3.59 -11.39
CA ALA A 361 11.43 -2.95 -10.61
C ALA A 361 11.22 -3.22 -9.12
N CYS A 362 12.30 -3.58 -8.41
CA CYS A 362 12.30 -3.82 -6.96
C CYS A 362 11.02 -4.51 -6.44
N PRO A 363 10.56 -5.62 -7.05
CA PRO A 363 9.27 -6.21 -6.69
C PRO A 363 9.22 -6.58 -5.21
N ASP A 364 8.06 -6.42 -4.59
CA ASP A 364 7.78 -6.99 -3.26
C ASP A 364 8.16 -8.48 -3.23
N PRO A 365 8.24 -9.13 -2.06
CA PRO A 365 8.79 -10.49 -1.97
C PRO A 365 8.16 -11.47 -2.97
N ILE A 366 8.93 -11.90 -3.95
CA ILE A 366 8.54 -12.89 -4.99
C ILE A 366 8.92 -14.33 -4.63
N ASP A 367 9.56 -14.50 -3.48
CA ASP A 367 9.87 -15.78 -2.84
C ASP A 367 9.74 -15.58 -1.33
N PHE A 368 8.76 -16.22 -0.72
CA PHE A 368 8.47 -16.00 0.70
C PHE A 368 9.42 -16.69 1.68
N ARG A 369 10.47 -17.38 1.20
CA ARG A 369 11.63 -17.72 2.02
C ARG A 369 12.45 -16.47 2.37
N GLN A 370 12.19 -15.39 1.67
CA GLN A 370 12.74 -14.05 1.92
C GLN A 370 11.61 -13.00 1.87
N THR A 371 10.65 -13.14 2.78
CA THR A 371 9.68 -12.06 3.03
C THR A 371 10.42 -10.95 3.76
N MET A 372 11.07 -10.07 2.98
CA MET A 372 12.17 -9.21 3.39
C MET A 372 13.37 -10.05 3.89
N VAL A 373 13.46 -10.33 5.19
CA VAL A 373 14.50 -11.16 5.81
C VAL A 373 13.94 -12.36 6.59
N THR A 374 12.64 -12.63 6.46
CA THR A 374 11.96 -13.73 7.17
C THR A 374 11.64 -14.87 6.22
N ASP A 375 12.10 -16.07 6.54
CA ASP A 375 11.65 -17.32 5.91
C ASP A 375 10.37 -17.80 6.61
N ILE A 376 9.20 -17.46 6.04
CA ILE A 376 7.92 -17.82 6.68
C ILE A 376 7.65 -19.33 6.72
N TYR A 377 8.45 -20.14 6.05
CA TYR A 377 8.33 -21.61 6.03
C TYR A 377 9.18 -22.31 7.08
N LYS A 378 10.29 -21.69 7.50
CA LYS A 378 11.25 -22.28 8.43
C LYS A 378 11.35 -21.55 9.76
N ASP A 379 11.22 -20.22 9.74
CA ASP A 379 11.33 -19.42 10.94
C ASP A 379 10.11 -19.65 11.83
N LYS A 380 10.33 -19.70 13.14
CA LYS A 380 9.24 -19.76 14.12
C LYS A 380 8.72 -18.38 14.48
N ASN A 381 9.54 -17.34 14.26
CA ASN A 381 9.25 -15.99 14.67
C ASN A 381 9.65 -14.98 13.58
N ALA A 382 8.74 -14.07 13.28
CA ALA A 382 8.95 -13.03 12.26
C ALA A 382 9.86 -11.89 12.73
N TYR A 383 9.99 -11.66 14.04
CA TYR A 383 10.67 -10.49 14.61
C TYR A 383 12.10 -10.73 15.04
N PHE A 384 12.46 -12.00 15.34
CA PHE A 384 13.76 -12.33 15.92
C PHE A 384 14.38 -13.55 15.28
N TRP A 385 15.69 -13.50 15.10
CA TRP A 385 16.52 -14.69 15.00
C TRP A 385 16.90 -15.14 16.41
N THR A 386 16.85 -16.44 16.66
CA THR A 386 17.30 -17.00 17.94
C THR A 386 18.62 -17.70 17.72
N GLY A 387 19.66 -17.20 18.34
CA GLY A 387 21.01 -17.76 18.32
C GLY A 387 21.48 -18.22 19.72
N PRO A 388 22.67 -18.79 19.83
CA PRO A 388 23.20 -19.28 21.09
C PRO A 388 23.42 -18.17 22.14
N PHE A 389 23.53 -16.92 21.70
CA PHE A 389 23.76 -15.76 22.58
C PHE A 389 22.51 -14.90 22.81
N GLY A 390 21.33 -15.32 22.34
CA GLY A 390 20.09 -14.62 22.55
C GLY A 390 19.29 -14.36 21.28
N LYS A 391 18.33 -13.45 21.39
CA LYS A 391 17.48 -13.00 20.28
C LYS A 391 18.09 -11.77 19.62
N VAL A 392 18.10 -11.75 18.29
CA VAL A 392 18.50 -10.59 17.47
C VAL A 392 17.29 -10.15 16.67
N ALA A 393 16.93 -8.86 16.78
CA ALA A 393 15.80 -8.30 16.05
C ALA A 393 16.04 -8.35 14.53
N LYS A 394 15.02 -8.73 13.79
CA LYS A 394 15.04 -8.72 12.33
C LYS A 394 14.84 -7.30 11.82
N PRO A 395 15.70 -6.82 10.90
CA PRO A 395 15.58 -5.47 10.36
C PRO A 395 14.35 -5.35 9.46
N GLY A 396 13.63 -4.22 9.56
CA GLY A 396 12.54 -3.84 8.66
C GLY A 396 13.05 -2.97 7.49
N LYS A 397 13.86 -1.95 7.81
CA LYS A 397 14.35 -1.02 6.81
C LYS A 397 15.78 -0.60 7.07
N ARG A 398 16.58 -0.51 6.00
CA ARG A 398 17.97 -0.01 6.01
C ARG A 398 18.16 1.14 5.04
N ASP A 399 19.22 1.94 5.22
CA ASP A 399 19.74 2.84 4.19
C ASP A 399 20.80 2.13 3.31
N TYR A 400 21.31 2.83 2.27
CA TYR A 400 22.33 2.30 1.35
C TYR A 400 23.69 1.97 2.03
N LEU A 401 23.93 2.49 3.24
CA LEU A 401 25.10 2.14 4.05
C LEU A 401 24.85 0.95 4.97
N GLY A 402 23.61 0.45 5.03
CA GLY A 402 23.21 -0.66 5.86
C GLY A 402 22.74 -0.27 7.27
N HIS A 403 22.59 1.04 7.57
CA HIS A 403 22.08 1.47 8.86
C HIS A 403 20.60 1.12 9.00
N LEU A 404 20.26 0.50 10.12
CA LEU A 404 18.88 0.12 10.44
C LEU A 404 18.06 1.36 10.82
N SER A 405 16.92 1.53 10.17
CA SER A 405 15.92 2.55 10.50
C SER A 405 14.95 2.05 11.58
N HIS A 406 14.37 0.88 11.37
CA HIS A 406 13.43 0.23 12.28
C HIS A 406 13.38 -1.28 11.98
N THR A 407 12.76 -2.03 12.89
CA THR A 407 12.63 -3.50 12.81
C THR A 407 11.28 -3.91 12.24
N ILE A 408 11.14 -5.19 11.86
CA ILE A 408 9.84 -5.77 11.48
C ILE A 408 8.83 -5.70 12.64
N GLU A 409 9.29 -5.87 13.90
CA GLU A 409 8.43 -5.70 15.08
C GLU A 409 7.86 -4.28 15.17
N ASP A 410 8.68 -3.25 14.87
CA ASP A 410 8.25 -1.84 14.92
C ASP A 410 7.14 -1.56 13.91
N GLU A 411 7.28 -2.00 12.66
CA GLU A 411 6.25 -1.87 11.63
C GLU A 411 4.94 -2.54 12.05
N ASN A 412 5.02 -3.78 12.50
CA ASN A 412 3.84 -4.55 12.91
C ASN A 412 3.16 -3.98 14.16
N ARG A 413 3.93 -3.39 15.09
CA ARG A 413 3.37 -2.70 16.26
C ARG A 413 2.66 -1.41 15.84
N LEU A 414 3.24 -0.63 14.94
CA LEU A 414 2.56 0.54 14.37
C LEU A 414 1.24 0.14 13.72
N GLU A 415 1.23 -0.93 12.94
CA GLU A 415 0.01 -1.42 12.30
C GLU A 415 -1.05 -1.84 13.32
N LEU A 416 -0.68 -2.51 14.42
CA LEU A 416 -1.62 -2.83 15.50
C LEU A 416 -2.23 -1.58 16.16
N VAL A 417 -1.46 -0.51 16.28
CA VAL A 417 -1.96 0.77 16.78
C VAL A 417 -2.97 1.38 15.81
N LEU A 418 -2.68 1.36 14.51
CA LEU A 418 -3.52 1.97 13.47
C LEU A 418 -4.76 1.15 13.12
N GLY A 419 -4.70 -0.18 13.25
CA GLY A 419 -5.83 -1.06 12.95
C GLY A 419 -5.65 -2.47 13.50
N ASP A 420 -6.72 -3.08 13.94
CA ASP A 420 -6.80 -4.51 14.22
C ASP A 420 -7.41 -5.25 13.02
N LYS A 421 -7.43 -6.59 13.04
CA LYS A 421 -8.04 -7.43 11.98
C LYS A 421 -7.59 -7.03 10.56
N THR A 422 -6.29 -6.75 10.37
CA THR A 422 -5.70 -6.36 9.08
C THR A 422 -6.23 -5.05 8.49
N ARG A 423 -6.65 -4.10 9.31
CA ARG A 423 -7.30 -2.85 8.87
C ARG A 423 -6.43 -1.60 9.02
N SER A 424 -5.15 -1.75 9.26
CA SER A 424 -4.24 -0.60 9.45
C SER A 424 -3.98 0.18 8.17
N GLY A 425 -4.07 -0.47 7.01
CA GLY A 425 -3.60 0.05 5.72
C GLY A 425 -2.07 0.04 5.61
N GLY A 426 -1.35 -0.66 6.49
CA GLY A 426 0.10 -0.84 6.41
C GLY A 426 0.49 -2.07 5.59
N GLN A 427 1.78 -2.15 5.22
CA GLN A 427 2.28 -3.12 4.25
C GLN A 427 2.08 -4.59 4.66
N TRP A 428 2.29 -4.92 5.93
CA TRP A 428 2.10 -6.29 6.42
C TRP A 428 0.62 -6.67 6.48
N ASP A 429 -0.25 -5.73 6.86
CA ASP A 429 -1.69 -5.94 6.86
C ASP A 429 -2.22 -6.14 5.43
N VAL A 430 -1.69 -5.39 4.44
CA VAL A 430 -2.09 -5.60 3.04
C VAL A 430 -1.65 -6.96 2.51
N TRP A 431 -0.42 -7.39 2.80
CA TRP A 431 0.02 -8.73 2.41
C TRP A 431 -0.86 -9.83 3.01
N GLU A 432 -1.24 -9.70 4.30
CA GLU A 432 -2.20 -10.62 4.91
C GLU A 432 -3.57 -10.55 4.22
N ALA A 433 -4.06 -9.35 3.90
CA ALA A 433 -5.34 -9.19 3.21
C ALA A 433 -5.34 -9.81 1.81
N VAL A 434 -4.23 -9.67 1.06
CA VAL A 434 -4.10 -10.25 -0.28
C VAL A 434 -3.89 -11.76 -0.22
N TYR A 435 -2.91 -12.21 0.56
CA TYR A 435 -2.37 -13.57 0.45
C TYR A 435 -2.98 -14.58 1.40
N SER A 436 -3.64 -14.16 2.49
CA SER A 436 -4.16 -15.09 3.49
C SER A 436 -5.53 -15.67 3.14
N PRO A 437 -5.86 -16.86 3.63
CA PRO A 437 -7.22 -17.35 3.57
C PRO A 437 -8.14 -16.50 4.46
N MET A 438 -9.42 -16.43 4.11
CA MET A 438 -10.43 -15.76 4.92
C MET A 438 -10.71 -16.56 6.20
N GLY A 439 -10.76 -15.87 7.32
CA GLY A 439 -11.17 -16.44 8.60
C GLY A 439 -12.68 -16.66 8.72
N GLU A 440 -13.09 -17.34 9.77
CA GLU A 440 -14.50 -17.60 10.06
C GLU A 440 -15.29 -16.32 10.33
N ASP A 441 -14.63 -15.29 10.87
CA ASP A 441 -15.19 -13.97 11.14
C ASP A 441 -15.23 -13.04 9.90
N GLY A 442 -14.77 -13.53 8.74
CA GLY A 442 -14.76 -12.80 7.47
C GLY A 442 -13.53 -11.90 7.26
N TYR A 443 -12.59 -11.85 8.20
CA TYR A 443 -11.34 -11.12 8.07
C TYR A 443 -10.19 -12.04 7.66
N PRO A 444 -9.07 -11.50 7.13
CA PRO A 444 -7.90 -12.30 6.79
C PRO A 444 -7.32 -13.03 8.00
N LYS A 445 -6.88 -14.26 7.83
CA LYS A 445 -6.07 -14.94 8.85
C LYS A 445 -4.68 -14.32 8.91
N ARG A 446 -4.18 -14.10 10.12
CA ARG A 446 -2.83 -13.57 10.35
C ARG A 446 -1.77 -14.59 9.94
N ILE A 447 -0.74 -14.14 9.21
CA ILE A 447 0.46 -14.95 8.92
C ILE A 447 1.28 -15.17 10.21
N TRP A 448 1.22 -14.23 11.14
CA TRP A 448 1.78 -14.35 12.49
C TRP A 448 0.99 -13.55 13.51
N ASN A 449 1.17 -13.91 14.75
CA ASN A 449 0.66 -13.11 15.85
C ASN A 449 1.44 -11.78 15.93
N LYS A 450 0.80 -10.66 15.65
CA LYS A 450 1.46 -9.34 15.62
C LYS A 450 2.01 -8.86 16.97
N ALA A 451 1.54 -9.40 18.09
CA ALA A 451 2.10 -9.08 19.40
C ALA A 451 3.38 -9.87 19.72
N THR A 452 3.52 -11.10 19.17
CA THR A 452 4.62 -12.02 19.52
C THR A 452 5.55 -12.36 18.37
N GLY A 453 5.12 -12.16 17.13
CA GLY A 453 5.84 -12.55 15.92
C GLY A 453 5.76 -14.05 15.60
N GLU A 454 4.99 -14.86 16.34
CA GLU A 454 4.85 -16.29 16.11
C GLU A 454 4.12 -16.57 14.80
N ILE A 455 4.80 -17.30 13.89
CA ILE A 455 4.30 -17.57 12.53
C ILE A 455 3.31 -18.73 12.53
N ASP A 456 2.21 -18.61 11.79
CA ASP A 456 1.25 -19.68 11.53
C ASP A 456 1.66 -20.49 10.29
N PRO A 457 2.15 -21.75 10.45
CA PRO A 457 2.60 -22.55 9.33
C PRO A 457 1.49 -22.90 8.33
N SER A 458 0.23 -22.92 8.78
CA SER A 458 -0.91 -23.25 7.91
C SER A 458 -1.21 -22.11 6.95
N VAL A 459 -1.10 -20.87 7.43
CA VAL A 459 -1.24 -19.67 6.59
C VAL A 459 -0.03 -19.52 5.67
N ALA A 460 1.18 -19.78 6.16
CA ALA A 460 2.39 -19.78 5.34
C ALA A 460 2.29 -20.79 4.17
N ALA A 461 1.78 -21.99 4.42
CA ALA A 461 1.55 -22.98 3.37
C ALA A 461 0.53 -22.51 2.33
N TYR A 462 -0.53 -21.81 2.76
CA TYR A 462 -1.51 -21.23 1.83
C TYR A 462 -0.89 -20.13 0.96
N TRP A 463 -0.06 -19.24 1.53
CA TRP A 463 0.67 -18.22 0.78
C TRP A 463 1.58 -18.87 -0.28
N ARG A 464 2.32 -19.92 0.11
CA ARG A 464 3.22 -20.63 -0.80
C ARG A 464 2.51 -21.14 -2.05
N GLU A 465 1.41 -21.84 -1.86
CA GLU A 465 0.72 -22.51 -2.96
C GLU A 465 0.01 -21.53 -3.90
N ASN A 466 -0.40 -20.35 -3.40
CA ASN A 466 -1.26 -19.43 -4.15
C ASN A 466 -0.55 -18.16 -4.65
N TYR A 467 0.52 -17.70 -3.95
CA TYR A 467 1.09 -16.37 -4.22
C TYR A 467 2.63 -16.32 -4.24
N ASP A 468 3.36 -17.34 -3.75
CA ASP A 468 4.80 -17.38 -3.89
C ASP A 468 5.18 -17.63 -5.35
N MET A 469 5.57 -16.56 -6.05
CA MET A 469 5.79 -16.63 -7.49
C MET A 469 6.93 -17.55 -7.88
N ARG A 470 8.01 -17.56 -7.09
CA ARG A 470 9.12 -18.46 -7.34
C ARG A 470 8.69 -19.92 -7.19
N HIS A 471 7.92 -20.25 -6.15
CA HIS A 471 7.38 -21.59 -5.96
C HIS A 471 6.43 -21.98 -7.10
N ILE A 472 5.51 -21.09 -7.49
CA ILE A 472 4.54 -21.31 -8.57
C ILE A 472 5.27 -21.54 -9.90
N LEU A 473 6.27 -20.72 -10.22
CA LEU A 473 7.05 -20.88 -11.43
C LEU A 473 7.82 -22.20 -11.42
N GLU A 474 8.45 -22.57 -10.30
CA GLU A 474 9.18 -23.85 -10.20
C GLU A 474 8.24 -25.06 -10.35
N ARG A 475 7.10 -25.03 -9.67
CA ARG A 475 6.08 -26.09 -9.73
C ARG A 475 5.49 -26.28 -11.14
N ASP A 476 5.18 -25.18 -11.81
CA ASP A 476 4.43 -25.18 -13.05
C ASP A 476 5.27 -24.83 -14.29
N TRP A 477 6.61 -24.82 -14.18
CA TRP A 477 7.51 -24.29 -15.22
C TRP A 477 7.30 -24.93 -16.59
N GLN A 478 7.13 -26.24 -16.67
CA GLN A 478 6.95 -26.94 -17.95
C GLN A 478 5.70 -26.46 -18.70
N LYS A 479 4.67 -26.05 -17.98
CA LYS A 479 3.43 -25.48 -18.53
C LYS A 479 3.57 -23.99 -18.87
N LEU A 480 4.27 -23.25 -18.03
CA LEU A 480 4.37 -21.79 -18.10
C LEU A 480 5.50 -21.33 -19.03
N ALA A 481 6.62 -22.04 -19.11
CA ALA A 481 7.78 -21.61 -19.86
C ALA A 481 7.49 -21.28 -21.34
N PRO A 482 6.72 -22.07 -22.11
CA PRO A 482 6.40 -21.73 -23.50
C PRO A 482 5.65 -20.40 -23.64
N LYS A 483 4.90 -19.99 -22.61
CA LYS A 483 4.08 -18.77 -22.60
C LYS A 483 4.83 -17.56 -22.01
N LEU A 484 5.87 -17.80 -21.19
CA LEU A 484 6.62 -16.76 -20.47
C LEU A 484 7.98 -16.44 -21.08
N GLN A 485 8.42 -17.16 -22.10
CA GLN A 485 9.73 -16.95 -22.70
C GLN A 485 9.92 -15.50 -23.18
N GLY A 486 10.95 -14.84 -22.65
CA GLY A 486 11.29 -13.45 -22.95
C GLY A 486 10.32 -12.42 -22.37
N LYS A 487 9.44 -12.80 -21.42
CA LYS A 487 8.45 -11.89 -20.84
C LYS A 487 8.76 -11.44 -19.41
N ILE A 488 9.74 -12.06 -18.75
CA ILE A 488 10.10 -11.77 -17.36
C ILE A 488 11.35 -10.89 -17.35
N HIS A 489 11.20 -9.65 -16.86
CA HIS A 489 12.30 -8.70 -16.66
C HIS A 489 12.22 -8.17 -15.23
N ILE A 490 13.29 -8.32 -14.44
CA ILE A 490 13.34 -7.90 -13.04
C ILE A 490 14.56 -7.01 -12.83
N TYR A 491 14.37 -5.92 -12.09
CA TYR A 491 15.40 -4.93 -11.77
C TYR A 491 15.38 -4.67 -10.27
N VAL A 492 16.51 -4.68 -9.58
CA VAL A 492 16.57 -4.40 -8.15
C VAL A 492 17.92 -3.84 -7.74
N GLY A 493 17.94 -2.86 -6.85
CA GLY A 493 19.16 -2.43 -6.20
C GLY A 493 19.67 -3.49 -5.20
N ASP A 494 20.96 -3.77 -5.17
CA ASP A 494 21.51 -4.76 -4.23
C ASP A 494 21.52 -4.27 -2.77
N MET A 495 21.32 -2.95 -2.57
CA MET A 495 21.08 -2.33 -1.27
C MET A 495 19.63 -1.90 -1.06
N ASP A 496 18.68 -2.60 -1.69
CA ASP A 496 17.26 -2.34 -1.50
C ASP A 496 16.92 -2.12 -0.01
N ASN A 497 16.20 -1.02 0.27
CA ASN A 497 15.95 -0.57 1.64
C ASN A 497 15.11 -1.58 2.46
N PHE A 498 14.29 -2.39 1.79
CA PHE A 498 13.40 -3.38 2.39
C PHE A 498 13.88 -4.81 2.15
N TYR A 499 15.15 -4.99 1.73
CA TYR A 499 15.75 -6.30 1.49
C TYR A 499 15.08 -7.12 0.38
N LEU A 500 14.36 -6.48 -0.54
CA LEU A 500 13.62 -7.17 -1.62
C LEU A 500 14.55 -7.86 -2.61
N ASN A 501 15.79 -7.40 -2.73
CA ASN A 501 16.85 -8.08 -3.49
C ASN A 501 17.06 -9.53 -3.06
N ASN A 502 16.79 -9.88 -1.79
CA ASN A 502 16.99 -11.25 -1.29
C ASN A 502 16.06 -12.26 -2.00
N ALA A 503 14.79 -11.92 -2.19
CA ALA A 503 13.85 -12.77 -2.91
C ALA A 503 14.20 -12.86 -4.41
N VAL A 504 14.73 -11.78 -4.99
CA VAL A 504 15.17 -11.77 -6.40
C VAL A 504 16.36 -12.68 -6.61
N TYR A 505 17.33 -12.76 -5.69
CA TYR A 505 18.44 -13.70 -5.78
C TYR A 505 17.96 -15.17 -5.86
N LEU A 506 16.94 -15.51 -5.07
CA LEU A 506 16.37 -16.88 -5.08
C LEU A 506 15.59 -17.16 -6.38
N MET A 507 14.90 -16.15 -6.91
CA MET A 507 14.23 -16.25 -8.20
C MET A 507 15.26 -16.43 -9.34
N GLU A 508 16.34 -15.68 -9.31
CA GLU A 508 17.40 -15.76 -10.31
C GLU A 508 18.08 -17.16 -10.30
N ASP A 509 18.36 -17.69 -9.11
CA ASP A 509 18.92 -19.03 -8.94
C ASP A 509 18.07 -20.13 -9.59
N PHE A 510 16.75 -19.96 -9.57
CA PHE A 510 15.83 -20.86 -10.26
C PHE A 510 15.83 -20.60 -11.77
N LEU A 511 15.64 -19.36 -12.20
CA LEU A 511 15.47 -19.03 -13.62
C LEU A 511 16.73 -19.29 -14.44
N LYS A 512 17.93 -19.13 -13.88
CA LYS A 512 19.21 -19.50 -14.54
C LYS A 512 19.32 -20.99 -14.87
N LYS A 513 18.68 -21.85 -14.07
CA LYS A 513 18.70 -23.31 -14.21
C LYS A 513 17.48 -23.86 -14.93
N ALA A 514 16.46 -23.04 -15.13
CA ALA A 514 15.18 -23.45 -15.68
C ALA A 514 15.32 -23.96 -17.12
N GLN A 515 14.64 -25.08 -17.40
CA GLN A 515 14.56 -25.68 -18.74
C GLN A 515 13.09 -25.90 -19.11
N PRO A 516 12.60 -25.33 -20.21
CA PRO A 516 13.28 -24.43 -21.16
C PRO A 516 13.76 -23.12 -20.50
N ALA A 517 14.75 -22.45 -21.10
CA ALA A 517 15.26 -21.18 -20.60
C ALA A 517 14.16 -20.10 -20.62
N TYR A 518 14.14 -19.21 -19.61
CA TYR A 518 13.11 -18.15 -19.51
C TYR A 518 13.29 -16.99 -20.53
N GLY A 519 14.50 -16.81 -21.04
CA GLY A 519 14.81 -15.85 -22.12
C GLY A 519 14.59 -14.37 -21.78
N GLY A 520 14.41 -14.05 -20.51
CA GLY A 520 14.27 -12.69 -20.00
C GLY A 520 15.58 -12.17 -19.39
N GLU A 521 15.48 -11.21 -18.46
CA GLU A 521 16.64 -10.65 -17.77
C GLU A 521 16.37 -10.33 -16.31
N ILE A 522 17.42 -10.41 -15.51
CA ILE A 522 17.46 -9.90 -14.14
C ILE A 522 18.72 -9.04 -14.00
N LEU A 523 18.56 -7.78 -13.59
CA LEU A 523 19.66 -6.83 -13.43
C LEU A 523 19.69 -6.26 -12.02
N TYR A 524 20.90 -6.01 -11.53
CA TYR A 524 21.15 -5.44 -10.21
C TYR A 524 21.83 -4.09 -10.33
N GLY A 525 21.36 -3.12 -9.53
CA GLY A 525 22.02 -1.83 -9.36
C GLY A 525 23.06 -1.91 -8.25
N ASP A 526 24.31 -1.56 -8.56
CA ASP A 526 25.43 -1.61 -7.60
C ASP A 526 25.24 -0.56 -6.51
N ARG A 527 24.98 -1.00 -5.28
CA ARG A 527 24.66 -0.18 -4.11
C ARG A 527 23.44 0.71 -4.26
N ASP A 528 22.60 0.42 -5.22
CA ASP A 528 21.34 1.14 -5.43
C ASP A 528 20.27 0.70 -4.44
N GLU A 529 19.43 1.64 -4.07
CA GLU A 529 18.37 1.50 -3.08
C GLU A 529 17.05 1.04 -3.73
N HIS A 530 16.01 1.00 -2.90
CA HIS A 530 14.66 0.61 -3.29
C HIS A 530 14.17 1.39 -4.51
N CYS A 531 13.56 0.66 -5.44
CA CYS A 531 13.02 1.13 -6.73
C CYS A 531 14.06 1.53 -7.77
N TRP A 532 15.28 1.00 -7.68
CA TRP A 532 16.14 1.03 -8.86
C TRP A 532 15.47 0.28 -10.02
N ASN A 533 15.41 0.93 -11.18
CA ASN A 533 14.55 0.53 -12.29
C ASN A 533 15.30 -0.09 -13.49
N GLY A 534 16.59 -0.35 -13.34
CA GLY A 534 17.42 -0.89 -14.41
C GLY A 534 18.16 0.17 -15.24
N ASP A 535 18.11 1.45 -14.86
CA ASP A 535 18.89 2.51 -15.50
C ASP A 535 20.27 2.66 -14.81
N PRO A 536 21.37 2.18 -15.42
CA PRO A 536 22.69 2.26 -14.82
C PRO A 536 23.28 3.68 -14.82
N THR A 537 22.64 4.63 -15.52
CA THR A 537 23.11 6.01 -15.61
C THR A 537 22.60 6.91 -14.49
N GLN A 538 21.65 6.41 -13.73
CA GLN A 538 20.96 7.15 -12.68
C GLN A 538 20.85 6.30 -11.42
N PRO A 539 21.92 6.21 -10.61
CA PRO A 539 21.89 5.48 -9.35
C PRO A 539 20.85 6.10 -8.41
N ASN A 540 20.14 5.25 -7.67
CA ASN A 540 19.09 5.65 -6.74
C ASN A 540 18.02 6.57 -7.33
N SER A 541 17.85 6.55 -8.64
CA SER A 541 16.82 7.33 -9.32
C SER A 541 15.46 6.69 -9.08
N ILE A 542 14.54 7.52 -8.64
CA ILE A 542 13.14 7.16 -8.49
C ILE A 542 12.25 7.73 -9.58
N GLY A 543 12.82 8.28 -10.61
CA GLY A 543 12.04 8.86 -11.70
C GLY A 543 10.99 7.88 -12.21
N ARG A 544 9.82 7.82 -11.55
CA ARG A 544 8.68 6.96 -11.96
C ARG A 544 8.31 7.20 -13.42
N LEU A 545 8.48 8.41 -13.88
CA LEU A 545 8.25 8.76 -15.27
C LEU A 545 9.23 8.11 -16.24
N ARG A 546 10.42 7.73 -15.78
CA ARG A 546 11.37 6.98 -16.59
C ARG A 546 10.85 5.60 -16.94
N TYR A 547 10.10 4.94 -16.08
CA TYR A 547 9.44 3.68 -16.40
C TYR A 547 8.59 3.79 -17.67
N ASN A 548 7.90 4.91 -17.85
CA ASN A 548 6.98 5.12 -18.98
C ASN A 548 7.68 5.15 -20.34
N TRP A 549 9.00 5.37 -20.39
CA TRP A 549 9.71 5.44 -21.66
C TRP A 549 10.96 4.57 -21.77
N MET A 550 11.60 4.21 -20.66
CA MET A 550 12.86 3.46 -20.71
C MET A 550 12.67 2.02 -21.21
N TYR A 551 11.51 1.41 -20.97
CA TYR A 551 11.22 0.05 -21.44
C TYR A 551 10.68 0.00 -22.87
N VAL A 552 10.33 1.11 -23.48
CA VAL A 552 9.73 1.19 -24.82
C VAL A 552 10.55 0.47 -25.90
N PRO A 553 11.89 0.58 -25.96
CA PRO A 553 12.66 -0.18 -26.95
C PRO A 553 12.51 -1.71 -26.81
N LYS A 554 12.39 -2.22 -25.58
CA LYS A 554 12.15 -3.65 -25.31
C LYS A 554 10.72 -4.04 -25.67
N ILE A 555 9.75 -3.19 -25.36
CA ILE A 555 8.35 -3.35 -25.74
C ILE A 555 8.21 -3.49 -27.26
N LEU A 556 8.82 -2.59 -28.03
CA LEU A 556 8.76 -2.63 -29.50
C LEU A 556 9.34 -3.93 -30.08
N LYS A 557 10.48 -4.38 -29.56
CA LYS A 557 11.07 -5.67 -29.97
C LYS A 557 10.14 -6.84 -29.68
N ARG A 558 9.46 -6.81 -28.54
CA ARG A 558 8.49 -7.84 -28.15
C ARG A 558 7.24 -7.83 -29.06
N ILE A 559 6.74 -6.64 -29.41
CA ILE A 559 5.62 -6.49 -30.36
C ILE A 559 6.02 -7.12 -31.69
N GLU A 560 7.18 -6.76 -32.25
CA GLU A 560 7.65 -7.29 -33.53
C GLU A 560 7.84 -8.81 -33.54
N ALA A 561 8.30 -9.37 -32.42
CA ALA A 561 8.51 -10.81 -32.27
C ALA A 561 7.22 -11.62 -32.07
N ALA A 562 6.16 -11.03 -31.48
CA ALA A 562 4.97 -11.75 -31.06
C ALA A 562 3.71 -11.40 -31.87
N ALA A 563 3.73 -10.34 -32.66
CA ALA A 563 2.59 -9.95 -33.46
C ALA A 563 2.22 -11.04 -34.49
N PRO A 564 0.96 -11.46 -34.56
CA PRO A 564 0.53 -12.44 -35.54
C PRO A 564 0.67 -11.90 -36.97
N LYS A 565 0.79 -12.82 -37.94
CA LYS A 565 0.88 -12.45 -39.35
C LYS A 565 -0.35 -11.62 -39.75
N GLY A 566 -0.10 -10.43 -40.34
CA GLY A 566 -1.16 -9.51 -40.77
C GLY A 566 -1.68 -8.59 -39.67
N ALA A 567 -1.05 -8.57 -38.50
CA ALA A 567 -1.35 -7.59 -37.45
C ALA A 567 -1.03 -6.16 -37.95
N ASP A 568 -1.85 -5.21 -37.48
CA ASP A 568 -1.60 -3.80 -37.72
C ASP A 568 -0.40 -3.31 -36.86
N LEU A 569 0.72 -3.08 -37.51
CA LEU A 569 1.93 -2.53 -36.91
C LEU A 569 2.23 -1.08 -37.35
N THR A 570 1.33 -0.45 -38.07
CA THR A 570 1.57 0.81 -38.77
C THR A 570 0.62 1.95 -38.39
N SER A 571 -0.65 1.68 -38.11
CA SER A 571 -1.66 2.73 -37.85
C SER A 571 -1.30 3.64 -36.67
N TRP A 572 -0.59 3.12 -35.69
CA TRP A 572 -0.13 3.85 -34.50
C TRP A 572 1.29 4.45 -34.64
N ARG A 573 1.90 4.37 -35.82
CA ARG A 573 3.24 4.93 -36.11
C ARG A 573 3.18 6.25 -36.90
N TYR A 574 2.10 7.00 -36.77
CA TYR A 574 2.01 8.35 -37.38
C TYR A 574 2.94 9.35 -36.68
N LYS A 575 3.41 10.38 -37.43
CA LYS A 575 4.39 11.36 -36.99
C LYS A 575 3.76 12.58 -36.34
#